data_cc56284f70caf265225fbd221be1b5dc
#
_entry.id   cc56284f70caf265225fbd221be1b5dc
#
_cell.length_a   1.000
_cell.length_b   1.000
_cell.length_c   1.000
_cell.angle_alpha   90.00
_cell.angle_beta   90.00
_cell.angle_gamma   90.00
#
_symmetry.space_group_name_H-M   'P 1'
#
loop_
_entity.id
_entity.type
_entity.pdbx_description
1 polymer ?
#
loop_
_entity_poly.entity_id
_entity_poly.type
_entity_poly.pdbx_seq_one_letter_code
_entity_poly.pdbx_strand_id
1 'polypeptide(L)'
;DGTRRGEPAFFNWMNAGKLSYCLDFNAESDALHRLIDAADIVIEGSRSAALRRRGLTAEDPAGRAGRIWLRISGYRDQPDRPAFGDDAAVAGGLVGAGADGPVFCGDAIADPLAGLEAARAVGESLRRGGGEVVEVSMAQVAARYAALPQSPDSGAPAESPTLAPAVGPASPLGADNAAVESLVAERLGAPC
;
A
#
# COMPACT_ATOMS: atom_id res chain seq x y z
N ASP A 1 12.46 10.56 -2.22
CA ASP A 1 13.02 10.66 -3.57
C ASP A 1 12.59 11.98 -4.21
N GLY A 2 13.56 12.92 -4.33
CA GLY A 2 13.33 14.24 -4.93
C GLY A 2 12.88 14.22 -6.39
N THR A 3 12.89 13.06 -7.03
CA THR A 3 12.42 12.85 -8.42
C THR A 3 10.94 12.51 -8.50
N ARG A 4 10.29 12.10 -7.41
CA ARG A 4 8.86 11.77 -7.37
C ARG A 4 8.03 12.99 -6.98
N ARG A 5 7.98 13.96 -7.87
CA ARG A 5 7.08 15.10 -7.73
C ARG A 5 5.74 14.75 -8.36
N GLY A 6 4.83 14.22 -7.56
CA GLY A 6 3.42 14.12 -7.93
C GLY A 6 2.71 15.47 -7.83
N GLU A 7 1.41 15.47 -8.12
CA GLU A 7 0.57 16.64 -7.93
C GLU A 7 0.50 16.97 -6.43
N PRO A 8 0.84 18.21 -6.00
CA PRO A 8 1.00 18.54 -4.57
C PRO A 8 -0.26 18.37 -3.74
N ALA A 9 -1.44 18.65 -4.28
CA ALA A 9 -2.68 18.50 -3.55
C ALA A 9 -2.99 17.02 -3.27
N PHE A 10 -2.77 16.16 -4.25
CA PHE A 10 -2.92 14.71 -4.09
C PHE A 10 -1.91 14.14 -3.10
N PHE A 11 -0.64 14.59 -3.20
CA PHE A 11 0.38 14.16 -2.24
C PHE A 11 0.01 14.55 -0.81
N ASN A 12 -0.42 15.78 -0.59
CA ASN A 12 -0.85 16.27 0.71
C ASN A 12 -2.05 15.47 1.24
N TRP A 13 -3.04 15.22 0.39
CA TRP A 13 -4.22 14.44 0.76
C TRP A 13 -3.86 13.02 1.20
N MET A 14 -2.97 12.36 0.44
CA MET A 14 -2.55 10.97 0.72
C MET A 14 -1.63 10.85 1.93
N ASN A 15 -0.84 11.89 2.26
CA ASN A 15 0.21 11.81 3.27
C ASN A 15 0.00 12.70 4.49
N ALA A 16 -1.09 13.47 4.55
CA ALA A 16 -1.44 14.25 5.74
C ALA A 16 -1.49 13.37 7.00
N GLY A 17 -0.90 13.86 8.08
CA GLY A 17 -0.85 13.15 9.36
C GLY A 17 0.14 12.00 9.45
N LYS A 18 0.93 11.73 8.39
CA LYS A 18 2.03 10.76 8.42
C LYS A 18 3.35 11.45 8.71
N LEU A 19 4.22 10.77 9.46
CA LEU A 19 5.62 11.20 9.60
C LEU A 19 6.38 10.93 8.28
N SER A 20 7.24 11.88 7.91
CA SER A 20 8.08 11.77 6.73
C SER A 20 9.51 11.45 7.12
N TYR A 21 9.94 10.22 6.88
CA TYR A 21 11.30 9.75 7.12
C TYR A 21 12.02 9.51 5.81
N CYS A 22 13.15 10.17 5.63
CA CYS A 22 13.96 10.11 4.40
C CYS A 22 15.30 9.46 4.69
N LEU A 23 15.60 8.39 3.97
CA LEU A 23 16.86 7.64 4.04
C LEU A 23 17.46 7.43 2.66
N ASP A 24 18.77 7.43 2.57
CA ASP A 24 19.48 6.80 1.46
C ASP A 24 19.61 5.30 1.73
N PHE A 25 18.82 4.48 1.04
CA PHE A 25 18.79 3.04 1.23
C PHE A 25 20.11 2.33 0.94
N ASN A 26 21.06 2.97 0.27
CA ASN A 26 22.38 2.39 0.01
C ASN A 26 23.39 2.81 1.09
N ALA A 27 23.29 4.04 1.59
CA ALA A 27 24.22 4.56 2.60
C ALA A 27 23.75 4.29 4.03
N GLU A 28 22.42 4.19 4.25
CA GLU A 28 21.80 4.12 5.57
C GLU A 28 21.02 2.82 5.79
N SER A 29 21.57 1.69 5.33
CA SER A 29 20.97 0.36 5.43
C SER A 29 20.59 -0.01 6.86
N ASP A 30 21.45 0.28 7.84
CA ASP A 30 21.22 -0.06 9.25
C ASP A 30 20.02 0.70 9.84
N ALA A 31 19.85 1.98 9.46
CA ALA A 31 18.70 2.77 9.87
C ALA A 31 17.39 2.19 9.29
N LEU A 32 17.43 1.72 8.04
CA LEU A 32 16.29 1.06 7.42
C LEU A 32 15.92 -0.26 8.11
N HIS A 33 16.91 -1.10 8.46
CA HIS A 33 16.66 -2.33 9.20
C HIS A 33 16.04 -2.05 10.58
N ARG A 34 16.60 -1.09 11.32
CA ARG A 34 16.05 -0.69 12.63
C ARG A 34 14.62 -0.15 12.53
N LEU A 35 14.31 0.62 11.49
CA LEU A 35 12.94 1.10 11.25
C LEU A 35 11.97 -0.07 11.06
N ILE A 36 12.36 -1.05 10.23
CA ILE A 36 11.57 -2.25 9.99
C ILE A 36 11.42 -3.07 11.28
N ASP A 37 12.50 -3.21 12.07
CA ASP A 37 12.47 -3.94 13.32
C ASP A 37 11.56 -3.30 14.37
N ALA A 38 11.44 -1.99 14.35
CA ALA A 38 10.52 -1.27 15.22
C ALA A 38 9.07 -1.32 14.76
N ALA A 39 8.78 -1.65 13.49
CA ALA A 39 7.44 -1.61 12.93
C ALA A 39 6.58 -2.82 13.34
N ASP A 40 5.31 -2.57 13.64
CA ASP A 40 4.30 -3.62 13.86
C ASP A 40 3.73 -4.11 12.51
N ILE A 41 3.63 -3.21 11.53
CA ILE A 41 3.14 -3.50 10.20
C ILE A 41 4.09 -2.86 9.20
N VAL A 42 4.61 -3.66 8.28
CA VAL A 42 5.40 -3.19 7.13
C VAL A 42 4.52 -3.29 5.88
N ILE A 43 4.41 -2.18 5.15
CA ILE A 43 3.65 -2.15 3.88
C ILE A 43 4.63 -2.03 2.73
N GLU A 44 4.67 -3.03 1.89
CA GLU A 44 5.52 -3.10 0.71
C GLU A 44 4.67 -2.99 -0.56
N GLY A 45 4.77 -1.85 -1.25
CA GLY A 45 4.19 -1.63 -2.57
C GLY A 45 5.24 -1.57 -3.68
N SER A 46 6.52 -1.80 -3.35
CA SER A 46 7.62 -1.86 -4.30
C SER A 46 7.80 -3.28 -4.85
N ARG A 47 8.58 -3.40 -5.94
CA ARG A 47 8.96 -4.73 -6.42
C ARG A 47 9.77 -5.46 -5.37
N SER A 48 9.32 -6.64 -4.97
CA SER A 48 9.94 -7.45 -3.91
C SER A 48 11.44 -7.70 -4.14
N ALA A 49 11.89 -7.80 -5.38
CA ALA A 49 13.30 -7.92 -5.72
C ALA A 49 14.15 -6.71 -5.26
N ALA A 50 13.57 -5.53 -5.14
CA ALA A 50 14.33 -4.34 -4.70
C ALA A 50 14.68 -4.38 -3.21
N LEU A 51 13.76 -4.86 -2.37
CA LEU A 51 13.99 -5.03 -0.93
C LEU A 51 14.85 -6.28 -0.65
N ARG A 52 14.59 -7.41 -1.33
CA ARG A 52 15.41 -8.63 -1.20
C ARG A 52 16.90 -8.37 -1.47
N ARG A 53 17.25 -7.55 -2.48
CA ARG A 53 18.66 -7.18 -2.75
C ARG A 53 19.32 -6.41 -1.60
N ARG A 54 18.55 -5.89 -0.68
CA ARG A 54 19.02 -5.18 0.53
C ARG A 54 18.93 -6.03 1.81
N GLY A 55 18.70 -7.33 1.67
CA GLY A 55 18.54 -8.23 2.81
C GLY A 55 17.23 -8.05 3.58
N LEU A 56 16.29 -7.28 3.03
CA LEU A 56 14.99 -7.05 3.64
C LEU A 56 13.98 -8.02 3.02
N THR A 57 13.56 -8.98 3.81
CA THR A 57 12.58 -9.98 3.38
C THR A 57 11.48 -10.14 4.42
N ALA A 58 10.29 -10.40 3.95
CA ALA A 58 9.14 -10.68 4.81
C ALA A 58 9.32 -12.01 5.58
N GLU A 59 10.19 -12.87 5.08
CA GLU A 59 10.47 -14.22 5.59
C GLU A 59 11.60 -14.23 6.62
N ASP A 60 12.12 -13.06 7.05
CA ASP A 60 13.17 -12.99 8.06
C ASP A 60 12.65 -13.49 9.43
N PRO A 61 13.16 -14.63 9.93
CA PRO A 61 12.71 -15.19 11.19
C PRO A 61 13.14 -14.36 12.41
N ALA A 62 14.13 -13.47 12.26
CA ALA A 62 14.58 -12.58 13.33
C ALA A 62 13.62 -11.38 13.54
N GLY A 63 12.57 -11.29 12.74
CA GLY A 63 11.61 -10.21 12.83
C GLY A 63 10.85 -10.16 14.15
N ARG A 64 10.35 -8.96 14.49
CA ARG A 64 9.52 -8.71 15.67
C ARG A 64 8.33 -9.68 15.72
N ALA A 65 8.11 -10.32 16.86
CA ALA A 65 6.96 -11.21 17.08
C ALA A 65 5.64 -10.45 16.83
N GLY A 66 4.73 -11.08 16.08
CA GLY A 66 3.45 -10.48 15.72
C GLY A 66 3.51 -9.47 14.57
N ARG A 67 4.69 -9.16 14.02
CA ARG A 67 4.80 -8.26 12.85
C ARG A 67 4.01 -8.79 11.67
N ILE A 68 3.26 -7.91 11.03
CA ILE A 68 2.58 -8.20 9.77
C ILE A 68 3.37 -7.58 8.63
N TRP A 69 3.66 -8.36 7.62
CA TRP A 69 4.24 -7.85 6.37
C TRP A 69 3.18 -7.87 5.28
N LEU A 70 2.65 -6.70 4.94
CA LEU A 70 1.69 -6.53 3.85
C LEU A 70 2.44 -6.29 2.55
N ARG A 71 2.28 -7.21 1.59
CA ARG A 71 2.83 -7.08 0.24
C ARG A 71 1.70 -6.82 -0.74
N ILE A 72 1.78 -5.69 -1.45
CA ILE A 72 0.83 -5.34 -2.51
C ILE A 72 1.56 -5.49 -3.84
N SER A 73 1.02 -6.30 -4.74
CA SER A 73 1.57 -6.54 -6.08
C SER A 73 0.51 -6.36 -7.15
N GLY A 74 0.92 -6.06 -8.39
CA GLY A 74 0.00 -6.02 -9.51
C GLY A 74 -0.59 -7.39 -9.82
N TYR A 75 0.28 -8.40 -9.89
CA TYR A 75 -0.06 -9.78 -10.29
C TYR A 75 0.54 -10.79 -9.33
N ARG A 76 -0.25 -11.76 -8.90
CA ARG A 76 0.19 -12.78 -7.95
C ARG A 76 1.34 -13.63 -8.49
N ASP A 77 1.19 -14.11 -9.72
CA ASP A 77 2.13 -15.03 -10.32
C ASP A 77 3.35 -14.32 -10.95
N GLN A 78 3.33 -13.00 -10.97
CA GLN A 78 4.39 -12.15 -11.51
C GLN A 78 4.60 -10.93 -10.57
N PRO A 79 5.06 -11.14 -9.33
CA PRO A 79 5.11 -10.07 -8.32
C PRO A 79 6.09 -8.94 -8.68
N ASP A 80 7.06 -9.20 -9.53
CA ASP A 80 8.03 -8.20 -10.01
C ASP A 80 7.54 -7.44 -11.27
N ARG A 81 6.41 -7.87 -11.87
CA ARG A 81 5.80 -7.16 -12.99
C ARG A 81 5.12 -5.88 -12.49
N PRO A 82 5.49 -4.70 -13.01
CA PRO A 82 4.82 -3.47 -12.63
C PRO A 82 3.36 -3.47 -13.11
N ALA A 83 2.49 -2.88 -12.31
CA ALA A 83 1.13 -2.56 -12.68
C ALA A 83 0.68 -1.29 -11.97
N PHE A 84 -0.27 -0.61 -12.59
CA PHE A 84 -1.05 0.46 -12.01
C PHE A 84 -2.51 0.00 -11.89
N GLY A 85 -3.35 0.80 -11.23
CA GLY A 85 -4.74 0.44 -10.99
C GLY A 85 -5.53 0.10 -12.24
N ASP A 86 -5.26 0.79 -13.35
CA ASP A 86 -5.92 0.52 -14.63
C ASP A 86 -5.48 -0.80 -15.25
N ASP A 87 -4.15 -1.07 -15.28
CA ASP A 87 -3.62 -2.34 -15.79
C ASP A 87 -4.19 -3.53 -15.02
N ALA A 88 -4.22 -3.41 -13.69
CA ALA A 88 -4.72 -4.45 -12.80
C ALA A 88 -6.23 -4.64 -12.95
N ALA A 89 -6.99 -3.55 -13.14
CA ALA A 89 -8.44 -3.61 -13.37
C ALA A 89 -8.75 -4.36 -14.65
N VAL A 90 -8.08 -4.03 -15.75
CA VAL A 90 -8.23 -4.71 -17.04
C VAL A 90 -7.84 -6.19 -16.93
N ALA A 91 -6.70 -6.49 -16.30
CA ALA A 91 -6.24 -7.87 -16.12
C ALA A 91 -7.20 -8.71 -15.26
N GLY A 92 -7.89 -8.09 -14.30
CA GLY A 92 -8.92 -8.72 -13.48
C GLY A 92 -10.30 -8.79 -14.13
N GLY A 93 -10.47 -8.21 -15.33
CA GLY A 93 -11.76 -8.17 -16.02
C GLY A 93 -12.74 -7.15 -15.43
N LEU A 94 -12.28 -6.23 -14.58
CA LEU A 94 -13.09 -5.14 -14.03
C LEU A 94 -13.16 -3.99 -15.05
N VAL A 95 -13.95 -4.23 -16.09
CA VAL A 95 -14.12 -3.35 -17.25
C VAL A 95 -15.60 -3.22 -17.54
N GLY A 96 -16.08 -2.00 -17.75
CA GLY A 96 -17.44 -1.72 -18.16
C GLY A 96 -17.63 -1.83 -19.67
N ALA A 97 -18.86 -1.87 -20.10
CA ALA A 97 -19.26 -1.80 -21.52
C ALA A 97 -19.82 -0.42 -21.83
N GLY A 98 -19.18 0.32 -22.74
CA GLY A 98 -19.68 1.58 -23.28
C GLY A 98 -20.20 1.42 -24.71
N ALA A 99 -20.79 2.49 -25.23
CA ALA A 99 -21.32 2.49 -26.59
C ALA A 99 -20.25 2.23 -27.67
N ASP A 100 -19.03 2.74 -27.43
CA ASP A 100 -17.90 2.65 -28.35
C ASP A 100 -16.88 1.55 -27.95
N GLY A 101 -17.21 0.68 -27.02
CA GLY A 101 -16.35 -0.39 -26.58
C GLY A 101 -16.12 -0.42 -25.06
N PRO A 102 -15.09 -1.14 -24.60
CA PRO A 102 -14.76 -1.25 -23.17
C PRO A 102 -14.42 0.11 -22.55
N VAL A 103 -14.87 0.33 -21.31
CA VAL A 103 -14.57 1.53 -20.53
C VAL A 103 -14.05 1.15 -19.15
N PHE A 104 -13.23 2.00 -18.56
CA PHE A 104 -12.83 1.84 -17.17
C PHE A 104 -14.03 2.06 -16.23
N CYS A 105 -14.14 1.24 -15.20
CA CYS A 105 -15.17 1.39 -14.15
C CYS A 105 -14.88 2.59 -13.22
N GLY A 106 -13.67 3.12 -13.26
CA GLY A 106 -13.21 4.27 -12.49
C GLY A 106 -11.72 4.50 -12.74
N ASP A 107 -11.23 5.69 -12.38
CA ASP A 107 -9.82 6.05 -12.49
C ASP A 107 -8.98 5.19 -11.52
N ALA A 108 -8.05 4.42 -12.07
CA ALA A 108 -7.15 3.51 -11.34
C ALA A 108 -7.89 2.65 -10.28
N ILE A 109 -9.10 2.18 -10.59
CA ILE A 109 -10.04 1.59 -9.61
C ILE A 109 -9.48 0.42 -8.80
N ALA A 110 -8.52 -0.34 -9.34
CA ALA A 110 -7.91 -1.44 -8.60
C ALA A 110 -7.02 -0.96 -7.44
N ASP A 111 -6.50 0.28 -7.47
CA ASP A 111 -5.71 0.83 -6.36
C ASP A 111 -6.53 0.99 -5.07
N PRO A 112 -7.64 1.76 -5.04
CA PRO A 112 -8.44 1.91 -3.85
C PRO A 112 -9.09 0.59 -3.41
N LEU A 113 -9.51 -0.28 -4.33
CA LEU A 113 -10.05 -1.59 -4.00
C LEU A 113 -9.01 -2.49 -3.32
N ALA A 114 -7.76 -2.49 -3.84
CA ALA A 114 -6.67 -3.21 -3.20
C ALA A 114 -6.33 -2.64 -1.82
N GLY A 115 -6.42 -1.32 -1.64
CA GLY A 115 -6.24 -0.67 -0.34
C GLY A 115 -7.29 -1.10 0.69
N LEU A 116 -8.56 -1.19 0.31
CA LEU A 116 -9.65 -1.68 1.17
C LEU A 116 -9.42 -3.14 1.57
N GLU A 117 -9.10 -4.00 0.60
CA GLU A 117 -8.82 -5.41 0.86
C GLU A 117 -7.57 -5.60 1.73
N ALA A 118 -6.53 -4.79 1.51
CA ALA A 118 -5.34 -4.79 2.34
C ALA A 118 -5.66 -4.42 3.81
N ALA A 119 -6.42 -3.35 4.02
CA ALA A 119 -6.85 -2.94 5.36
C ALA A 119 -7.68 -4.04 6.05
N ARG A 120 -8.61 -4.68 5.33
CA ARG A 120 -9.40 -5.79 5.83
C ARG A 120 -8.51 -6.98 6.23
N ALA A 121 -7.59 -7.38 5.35
CA ALA A 121 -6.71 -8.52 5.57
C ALA A 121 -5.75 -8.29 6.75
N VAL A 122 -5.18 -7.09 6.87
CA VAL A 122 -4.35 -6.70 8.02
C VAL A 122 -5.17 -6.73 9.31
N GLY A 123 -6.40 -6.20 9.31
CA GLY A 123 -7.29 -6.25 10.48
C GLY A 123 -7.65 -7.68 10.90
N GLU A 124 -7.80 -8.60 9.96
CA GLU A 124 -8.00 -10.02 10.23
C GLU A 124 -6.74 -10.69 10.78
N SER A 125 -5.57 -10.34 10.23
CA SER A 125 -4.29 -10.81 10.71
C SER A 125 -4.05 -10.37 12.17
N LEU A 126 -4.27 -9.09 12.48
CA LEU A 126 -4.15 -8.56 13.84
C LEU A 126 -5.04 -9.32 14.84
N ARG A 127 -6.28 -9.65 14.46
CA ARG A 127 -7.20 -10.43 15.32
C ARG A 127 -6.72 -11.86 15.56
N ARG A 128 -5.90 -12.42 14.67
CA ARG A 128 -5.25 -13.74 14.84
C ARG A 128 -3.92 -13.67 15.60
N GLY A 129 -3.42 -12.48 15.94
CA GLY A 129 -2.13 -12.26 16.61
C GLY A 129 -1.00 -11.81 15.71
N GLY A 130 -1.25 -11.58 14.42
CA GLY A 130 -0.23 -11.15 13.45
C GLY A 130 0.82 -12.22 13.13
N GLY A 131 2.06 -11.78 12.88
CA GLY A 131 3.19 -12.68 12.64
C GLY A 131 3.18 -13.36 11.27
N GLU A 132 2.52 -12.77 10.28
CA GLU A 132 2.33 -13.37 8.96
C GLU A 132 2.60 -12.40 7.81
N VAL A 133 2.85 -12.98 6.64
CA VAL A 133 2.90 -12.24 5.38
C VAL A 133 1.50 -12.22 4.78
N VAL A 134 0.97 -11.03 4.57
CA VAL A 134 -0.31 -10.79 3.92
C VAL A 134 -0.03 -10.35 2.47
N GLU A 135 -0.49 -11.12 1.50
CA GLU A 135 -0.32 -10.80 0.09
C GLU A 135 -1.64 -10.32 -0.53
N VAL A 136 -1.59 -9.16 -1.18
CA VAL A 136 -2.72 -8.57 -1.91
C VAL A 136 -2.29 -8.36 -3.36
N SER A 137 -2.94 -9.05 -4.28
CA SER A 137 -2.75 -8.85 -5.72
C SER A 137 -3.88 -7.97 -6.26
N MET A 138 -3.52 -6.84 -6.85
CA MET A 138 -4.48 -5.87 -7.40
C MET A 138 -5.36 -6.51 -8.47
N ALA A 139 -4.79 -7.30 -9.39
CA ALA A 139 -5.57 -7.97 -10.43
C ALA A 139 -6.53 -9.05 -9.86
N GLN A 140 -6.13 -9.77 -8.79
CA GLN A 140 -7.04 -10.71 -8.14
C GLN A 140 -8.16 -10.01 -7.38
N VAL A 141 -7.86 -8.86 -6.77
CA VAL A 141 -8.89 -8.02 -6.14
C VAL A 141 -9.87 -7.56 -7.22
N ALA A 142 -9.38 -6.98 -8.31
CA ALA A 142 -10.23 -6.56 -9.43
C ALA A 142 -11.11 -7.70 -9.95
N ALA A 143 -10.55 -8.91 -10.11
CA ALA A 143 -11.30 -10.08 -10.57
C ALA A 143 -12.44 -10.47 -9.60
N ARG A 144 -12.21 -10.36 -8.28
CA ARG A 144 -13.28 -10.61 -7.29
C ARG A 144 -14.41 -9.60 -7.40
N TYR A 145 -14.10 -8.32 -7.60
CA TYR A 145 -15.12 -7.30 -7.78
C TYR A 145 -15.84 -7.43 -9.13
N ALA A 146 -15.13 -7.80 -10.20
CA ALA A 146 -15.75 -8.08 -11.50
C ALA A 146 -16.73 -9.26 -11.47
N ALA A 147 -16.50 -10.23 -10.59
CA ALA A 147 -17.36 -11.39 -10.41
C ALA A 147 -18.60 -11.15 -9.53
N LEU A 148 -18.74 -9.97 -8.94
CA LEU A 148 -19.93 -9.64 -8.15
C LEU A 148 -21.17 -9.59 -9.04
N PRO A 149 -22.35 -10.01 -8.52
CA PRO A 149 -23.60 -9.89 -9.24
C PRO A 149 -23.84 -8.43 -9.64
N GLN A 150 -24.07 -8.22 -10.92
CA GLN A 150 -24.43 -6.90 -11.41
C GLN A 150 -25.87 -6.60 -11.04
N SER A 151 -26.10 -5.47 -10.38
CA SER A 151 -27.46 -4.97 -10.21
C SER A 151 -28.00 -4.48 -11.56
N PRO A 152 -29.30 -4.66 -11.83
CA PRO A 152 -29.91 -4.02 -12.99
C PRO A 152 -29.61 -2.53 -12.96
N ASP A 153 -29.29 -1.97 -14.12
CA ASP A 153 -29.09 -0.53 -14.24
C ASP A 153 -30.34 0.21 -13.76
N SER A 154 -30.21 0.97 -12.68
CA SER A 154 -31.33 1.73 -12.13
C SER A 154 -31.62 3.00 -12.95
N GLY A 155 -30.78 3.33 -13.93
CA GLY A 155 -30.83 4.60 -14.65
C GLY A 155 -30.52 5.83 -13.78
N ALA A 156 -30.17 5.62 -12.51
CA ALA A 156 -29.80 6.71 -11.62
C ALA A 156 -28.38 7.22 -11.97
N PRO A 157 -28.17 8.55 -12.04
CA PRO A 157 -26.84 9.08 -12.23
C PRO A 157 -25.93 8.67 -11.06
N ALA A 158 -24.70 8.29 -11.38
CA ALA A 158 -23.68 8.05 -10.36
C ALA A 158 -23.38 9.37 -9.63
N GLU A 159 -23.43 9.35 -8.31
CA GLU A 159 -22.99 10.48 -7.50
C GLU A 159 -21.47 10.59 -7.49
N SER A 160 -20.96 11.82 -7.47
CA SER A 160 -19.53 12.05 -7.31
C SER A 160 -19.05 11.57 -5.93
N PRO A 161 -17.87 10.94 -5.84
CA PRO A 161 -17.31 10.54 -4.56
C PRO A 161 -17.16 11.75 -3.62
N THR A 162 -17.50 11.57 -2.36
CA THR A 162 -17.24 12.57 -1.34
C THR A 162 -15.76 12.50 -0.95
N LEU A 163 -15.05 13.60 -1.08
CA LEU A 163 -13.67 13.71 -0.60
C LEU A 163 -13.64 13.65 0.94
N ALA A 164 -12.75 12.84 1.48
CA ALA A 164 -12.47 12.89 2.90
C ALA A 164 -11.90 14.27 3.27
N PRO A 165 -12.25 14.84 4.43
CA PRO A 165 -11.71 16.13 4.84
C PRO A 165 -10.18 16.05 4.94
N ALA A 166 -9.50 17.09 4.45
CA ALA A 166 -8.05 17.21 4.57
C ALA A 166 -7.65 17.36 6.04
N VAL A 167 -6.70 16.56 6.50
CA VAL A 167 -6.20 16.57 7.90
C VAL A 167 -5.02 17.55 8.05
N GLY A 168 -4.78 18.39 7.07
CA GLY A 168 -3.66 19.34 7.01
C GLY A 168 -2.64 19.00 5.91
N PRO A 169 -1.53 19.74 5.84
CA PRO A 169 -0.46 19.45 4.89
C PRO A 169 0.30 18.18 5.29
N ALA A 170 0.84 17.48 4.31
CA ALA A 170 1.81 16.43 4.56
C ALA A 170 3.14 17.01 5.05
N SER A 171 3.85 16.28 5.90
CA SER A 171 5.22 16.65 6.30
C SER A 171 6.13 16.71 5.08
N PRO A 172 6.99 17.73 4.97
CA PRO A 172 8.04 17.75 3.96
C PRO A 172 8.96 16.53 4.06
N LEU A 173 9.58 16.16 2.95
CA LEU A 173 10.45 14.99 2.89
C LEU A 173 11.57 15.09 3.95
N GLY A 174 11.63 14.08 4.84
CA GLY A 174 12.63 13.99 5.90
C GLY A 174 12.46 14.97 7.07
N ALA A 175 11.39 15.75 7.10
CA ALA A 175 11.17 16.72 8.18
C ALA A 175 11.03 16.05 9.56
N ASP A 176 10.65 14.79 9.60
CA ASP A 176 10.42 14.06 10.84
C ASP A 176 11.52 13.04 11.16
N ASN A 177 12.69 13.09 10.47
CA ASN A 177 13.76 12.11 10.68
C ASN A 177 14.13 11.95 12.15
N ALA A 178 14.40 13.04 12.86
CA ALA A 178 14.79 12.99 14.28
C ALA A 178 13.68 12.40 15.18
N ALA A 179 12.42 12.73 14.89
CA ALA A 179 11.30 12.19 15.64
C ALA A 179 11.13 10.67 15.40
N VAL A 180 11.29 10.22 14.16
CA VAL A 180 11.23 8.80 13.81
C VAL A 180 12.38 8.03 14.44
N GLU A 181 13.61 8.56 14.41
CA GLU A 181 14.77 7.94 15.06
C GLU A 181 14.58 7.78 16.57
N SER A 182 13.98 8.79 17.22
CA SER A 182 13.65 8.70 18.65
C SER A 182 12.61 7.64 18.93
N LEU A 183 11.56 7.55 18.13
CA LEU A 183 10.52 6.51 18.23
C LEU A 183 11.10 5.10 18.01
N VAL A 184 11.97 4.95 17.03
CA VAL A 184 12.64 3.67 16.74
C VAL A 184 13.53 3.27 17.91
N ALA A 185 14.30 4.19 18.47
CA ALA A 185 15.17 3.92 19.61
C ALA A 185 14.35 3.50 20.85
N GLU A 186 13.26 4.20 21.13
CA GLU A 186 12.34 3.88 22.22
C GLU A 186 11.74 2.47 22.06
N ARG A 187 11.24 2.15 20.85
CA ARG A 187 10.61 0.85 20.58
C ARG A 187 11.58 -0.33 20.64
N LEU A 188 12.82 -0.14 20.22
CA LEU A 188 13.84 -1.19 20.26
C LEU A 188 14.51 -1.30 21.63
N GLY A 189 14.49 -0.23 22.44
CA GLY A 189 15.00 -0.21 23.81
C GLY A 189 13.97 -0.63 24.86
N ALA A 190 12.69 -0.72 24.52
CA ALA A 190 11.66 -1.20 25.42
C ALA A 190 11.84 -2.71 25.69
N PRO A 191 11.96 -3.15 26.95
CA PRO A 191 11.97 -4.58 27.25
C PRO A 191 10.63 -5.20 26.80
N CYS A 192 10.71 -6.37 26.19
CA CYS A 192 9.58 -7.21 25.83
C CYS A 192 8.78 -7.62 27.06
#